data_bd68439c2a6c0c2fdaccd7d981153e47
#
_entry.id   bd68439c2a6c0c2fdaccd7d981153e47
#
_cell.length_a   1.000
_cell.length_b   1.000
_cell.length_c   1.000
_cell.angle_alpha   90.00
_cell.angle_beta   90.00
_cell.angle_gamma   90.00
#
_symmetry.space_group_name_H-M   'P 1'
#
loop_
_entity.id
_entity.type
_entity.pdbx_description
1 polymer ?
#
loop_
_entity_poly.entity_id
_entity_poly.type
_entity_poly.pdbx_seq_one_letter_code
_entity_poly.pdbx_strand_id
1 'polypeptide(L)'
;MNMVRYMKRMLAVLCLCAVSGGVVVKAQTYETKFSRSLHDVLSDVSSRFGIRLKFDVDTVGKVLPYADFRIRPYSLEESLTNILSPFDFSWVKQNDKVYKIKYYEYARRKESDGEKLLEYLSSLSPDKAAWEIRRSRIRKEVRERLNIDPILARCVRKNPILSEVRKFDGYTVRNFAMETLPGMYVCGSIYAPRSKGKHPLIICPNGHFAGGRYREDQQQRLGTLARMGAVCVDYDLWGWGESALQVGSKAHQSSMAHVMQAAEGILILDYMLARKDIDPERVGVNGGSGGGTLSVLLAAIDDRFTAAAPVVSLSSHFDGGCPCESGMPIQLAAGGTCNAELAATFAPKPLLVVSDGGDWTATVPRLEYPFLQKYYGFYGKKELVTNVHLPMERHDFGPNKRNPVYEFFGNVFGLDKSKIDESKITVEPEEAMYSFGTDGKNFPEDAVNSIEQLKSFFAE
;
A
#
# COMPACT_ATOMS: atom_id res chain seq x y z
N MET A 1 9.57 36.71 63.72
CA MET A 1 8.16 37.19 63.68
C MET A 1 7.54 37.19 62.28
N ASN A 2 8.25 36.70 61.26
CA ASN A 2 7.77 36.71 59.87
C ASN A 2 7.30 35.32 59.31
N MET A 3 7.67 34.23 59.94
CA MET A 3 7.31 32.89 59.46
C MET A 3 5.88 32.48 59.81
N VAL A 4 5.34 32.91 60.96
CA VAL A 4 3.96 32.61 61.39
C VAL A 4 2.90 33.37 60.55
N ARG A 5 3.28 34.56 60.02
CA ARG A 5 2.39 35.33 59.11
C ARG A 5 2.30 34.74 57.71
N TYR A 6 3.36 34.06 57.24
CA TYR A 6 3.38 33.38 55.95
C TYR A 6 2.58 32.07 55.98
N MET A 7 2.70 31.30 57.06
CA MET A 7 1.93 30.07 57.21
C MET A 7 0.40 30.35 57.37
N LYS A 8 0.00 31.44 58.03
CA LYS A 8 -1.44 31.81 58.11
C LYS A 8 -2.00 32.28 56.75
N ARG A 9 -1.19 32.88 55.89
CA ARG A 9 -1.61 33.25 54.53
C ARG A 9 -1.66 32.06 53.61
N MET A 10 -0.76 31.09 53.72
CA MET A 10 -0.84 29.81 52.96
C MET A 10 -2.02 28.95 53.39
N LEU A 11 -2.34 28.90 54.70
CA LEU A 11 -3.56 28.15 55.15
C LEU A 11 -4.85 28.84 54.67
N ALA A 12 -4.91 30.16 54.57
CA ALA A 12 -6.08 30.87 54.09
C ALA A 12 -6.28 30.69 52.59
N VAL A 13 -5.20 30.56 51.81
CA VAL A 13 -5.30 30.23 50.36
C VAL A 13 -5.65 28.77 50.12
N LEU A 14 -5.16 27.84 50.95
CA LEU A 14 -5.55 26.44 50.92
C LEU A 14 -7.00 26.18 51.36
N CYS A 15 -7.51 26.95 52.32
CA CYS A 15 -8.93 26.86 52.73
C CYS A 15 -9.90 27.51 51.73
N LEU A 16 -9.45 28.50 50.93
CA LEU A 16 -10.26 29.06 49.84
C LEU A 16 -10.34 28.14 48.61
N CYS A 17 -9.35 27.25 48.40
CA CYS A 17 -9.40 26.24 47.37
C CYS A 17 -10.23 24.98 47.78
N ALA A 18 -10.49 24.79 49.08
CA ALA A 18 -11.25 23.63 49.59
C ALA A 18 -12.75 23.89 49.72
N VAL A 19 -13.24 25.11 49.51
CA VAL A 19 -14.65 25.48 49.56
C VAL A 19 -15.21 25.95 48.21
N SER A 20 -14.43 25.86 47.14
CA SER A 20 -15.01 25.74 45.83
C SER A 20 -15.58 24.32 45.70
N GLY A 21 -16.72 24.07 46.38
CA GLY A 21 -17.61 23.00 45.99
C GLY A 21 -17.71 23.08 44.48
N GLY A 22 -17.30 22.02 43.81
CA GLY A 22 -17.32 21.93 42.35
C GLY A 22 -18.72 22.29 41.87
N VAL A 23 -18.91 23.53 41.49
CA VAL A 23 -19.83 23.85 40.43
C VAL A 23 -19.20 23.14 39.25
N VAL A 24 -19.61 21.87 39.05
CA VAL A 24 -19.59 21.28 37.75
C VAL A 24 -20.45 22.24 36.94
N VAL A 25 -19.83 23.26 36.38
CA VAL A 25 -20.37 23.96 35.23
C VAL A 25 -20.45 22.80 34.21
N LYS A 26 -21.62 22.14 34.18
CA LYS A 26 -22.01 21.42 32.98
C LYS A 26 -21.79 22.46 31.91
N ALA A 27 -20.75 22.30 31.14
CA ALA A 27 -20.60 23.01 29.88
C ALA A 27 -21.94 22.80 29.22
N GLN A 28 -22.76 23.82 29.19
CA GLN A 28 -24.05 23.79 28.54
C GLN A 28 -23.65 23.64 27.09
N THR A 29 -23.69 22.41 26.58
CA THR A 29 -23.31 22.10 25.22
C THR A 29 -24.36 22.76 24.36
N TYR A 30 -24.10 24.00 23.93
CA TYR A 30 -24.90 24.69 22.90
C TYR A 30 -25.13 23.81 21.68
N GLU A 31 -24.28 22.83 21.49
CA GLU A 31 -24.35 21.74 20.51
C GLU A 31 -25.70 21.02 20.51
N THR A 32 -26.29 20.71 21.69
CA THR A 32 -27.57 20.01 21.73
C THR A 32 -28.74 20.87 21.31
N LYS A 33 -28.65 22.21 21.45
CA LYS A 33 -29.71 23.14 21.09
C LYS A 33 -29.87 23.36 19.60
N PHE A 34 -28.75 23.24 18.85
CA PHE A 34 -28.69 23.45 17.40
C PHE A 34 -28.38 22.16 16.64
N SER A 35 -28.48 21.00 17.31
CA SER A 35 -28.22 19.71 16.72
C SER A 35 -29.46 19.20 15.98
N ARG A 36 -29.21 18.55 14.82
CA ARG A 36 -30.22 17.85 14.03
C ARG A 36 -29.72 16.50 13.60
N SER A 37 -30.62 15.55 13.31
CA SER A 37 -30.19 14.29 12.73
C SER A 37 -29.49 14.53 11.39
N LEU A 38 -28.42 13.78 11.11
CA LEU A 38 -27.72 13.90 9.82
C LEU A 38 -28.65 13.60 8.65
N HIS A 39 -29.56 12.65 8.82
CA HIS A 39 -30.57 12.28 7.83
C HIS A 39 -31.48 13.48 7.46
N ASP A 40 -32.01 14.18 8.47
CA ASP A 40 -32.93 15.34 8.25
C ASP A 40 -32.21 16.50 7.59
N VAL A 41 -30.94 16.74 7.99
CA VAL A 41 -30.11 17.79 7.36
C VAL A 41 -29.84 17.50 5.89
N LEU A 42 -29.49 16.25 5.57
CA LEU A 42 -29.23 15.84 4.19
C LEU A 42 -30.50 15.85 3.33
N SER A 43 -31.65 15.49 3.92
CA SER A 43 -32.96 15.61 3.27
C SER A 43 -33.32 17.05 2.95
N ASP A 44 -33.09 17.96 3.91
CA ASP A 44 -33.32 19.40 3.73
C ASP A 44 -32.41 19.99 2.63
N VAL A 45 -31.11 19.68 2.65
CA VAL A 45 -30.16 20.09 1.60
C VAL A 45 -30.57 19.54 0.24
N SER A 46 -30.96 18.26 0.18
CA SER A 46 -31.43 17.62 -1.04
C SER A 46 -32.63 18.40 -1.65
N SER A 47 -33.59 18.76 -0.80
CA SER A 47 -34.78 19.52 -1.20
C SER A 47 -34.44 20.94 -1.64
N ARG A 48 -33.62 21.66 -0.86
CA ARG A 48 -33.25 23.08 -1.14
C ARG A 48 -32.48 23.23 -2.45
N PHE A 49 -31.60 22.29 -2.76
CA PHE A 49 -30.75 22.35 -3.97
C PHE A 49 -31.32 21.56 -5.16
N GLY A 50 -32.47 20.87 -4.97
CA GLY A 50 -33.10 20.08 -6.03
C GLY A 50 -32.24 18.91 -6.53
N ILE A 51 -31.52 18.25 -5.63
CA ILE A 51 -30.61 17.14 -5.93
C ILE A 51 -31.10 15.83 -5.32
N ARG A 52 -30.49 14.72 -5.79
CA ARG A 52 -30.68 13.39 -5.23
C ARG A 52 -29.37 12.91 -4.60
N LEU A 53 -29.45 12.45 -3.35
CA LEU A 53 -28.34 11.82 -2.63
C LEU A 53 -28.46 10.30 -2.72
N LYS A 54 -27.33 9.62 -3.01
CA LYS A 54 -27.14 8.18 -2.87
C LYS A 54 -26.16 7.93 -1.75
N PHE A 55 -26.36 6.89 -0.96
CA PHE A 55 -25.58 6.61 0.24
C PHE A 55 -24.87 5.26 0.14
N ASP A 56 -23.55 5.26 0.34
CA ASP A 56 -22.72 4.08 0.62
C ASP A 56 -22.25 4.08 2.09
N VAL A 57 -22.91 4.87 2.92
CA VAL A 57 -22.57 5.05 4.34
C VAL A 57 -23.83 4.95 5.19
N ASP A 58 -23.65 4.52 6.42
CA ASP A 58 -24.75 4.53 7.40
C ASP A 58 -24.87 5.92 8.05
N THR A 59 -26.03 6.55 7.91
CA THR A 59 -26.37 7.85 8.50
C THR A 59 -27.28 7.74 9.72
N VAL A 60 -27.71 6.51 10.08
CA VAL A 60 -28.65 6.27 11.18
C VAL A 60 -27.99 6.64 12.53
N GLY A 61 -28.75 7.29 13.36
CA GLY A 61 -28.31 7.69 14.71
C GLY A 61 -27.24 8.78 14.77
N LYS A 62 -26.77 9.28 13.63
CA LYS A 62 -25.77 10.37 13.60
C LYS A 62 -26.45 11.72 13.80
N VAL A 63 -25.93 12.50 14.74
CA VAL A 63 -26.41 13.83 15.11
C VAL A 63 -25.35 14.87 14.74
N LEU A 64 -25.74 15.87 13.97
CA LEU A 64 -24.87 16.93 13.51
C LEU A 64 -25.05 18.19 14.37
N PRO A 65 -24.04 18.60 15.15
CA PRO A 65 -24.10 19.83 15.92
C PRO A 65 -23.99 21.05 15.01
N TYR A 66 -24.68 22.13 15.38
CA TYR A 66 -24.73 23.38 14.61
C TYR A 66 -25.16 23.20 13.15
N ALA A 67 -26.12 22.31 12.91
CA ALA A 67 -26.48 21.80 11.60
C ALA A 67 -26.81 22.92 10.59
N ASP A 68 -27.65 23.88 10.97
CA ASP A 68 -28.10 24.94 10.07
C ASP A 68 -26.98 25.93 9.74
N PHE A 69 -26.01 26.11 10.62
CA PHE A 69 -24.82 26.94 10.37
C PHE A 69 -23.84 26.34 9.38
N ARG A 70 -23.97 25.06 9.03
CA ARG A 70 -23.11 24.37 8.07
C ARG A 70 -23.59 24.48 6.64
N ILE A 71 -24.85 24.90 6.43
CA ILE A 71 -25.47 25.06 5.12
C ILE A 71 -25.05 26.41 4.53
N ARG A 72 -24.50 26.39 3.33
CA ARG A 72 -24.19 27.58 2.54
C ARG A 72 -25.24 27.72 1.45
N PRO A 73 -26.13 28.73 1.53
CA PRO A 73 -27.27 28.89 0.56
C PRO A 73 -26.80 29.11 -0.88
N TYR A 74 -25.55 29.48 -1.06
CA TYR A 74 -24.93 29.81 -2.36
C TYR A 74 -24.04 28.67 -2.89
N SER A 75 -23.78 27.60 -2.11
CA SER A 75 -22.88 26.50 -2.52
C SER A 75 -23.32 25.16 -1.92
N LEU A 76 -23.78 24.27 -2.80
CA LEU A 76 -24.11 22.89 -2.44
C LEU A 76 -22.87 22.12 -1.98
N GLU A 77 -21.77 22.22 -2.73
CA GLU A 77 -20.53 21.48 -2.46
C GLU A 77 -19.90 21.85 -1.12
N GLU A 78 -19.89 23.15 -0.77
CA GLU A 78 -19.45 23.59 0.56
C GLU A 78 -20.39 23.08 1.65
N SER A 79 -21.70 23.14 1.42
CA SER A 79 -22.69 22.62 2.37
C SER A 79 -22.48 21.13 2.64
N LEU A 80 -22.37 20.34 1.58
CA LEU A 80 -22.10 18.89 1.72
C LEU A 80 -20.78 18.64 2.44
N THR A 81 -19.73 19.37 2.10
CA THR A 81 -18.42 19.24 2.79
C THR A 81 -18.52 19.55 4.28
N ASN A 82 -19.16 20.66 4.65
CA ASN A 82 -19.32 21.10 6.04
C ASN A 82 -20.18 20.13 6.87
N ILE A 83 -21.19 19.51 6.24
CA ILE A 83 -22.12 18.58 6.88
C ILE A 83 -21.48 17.20 7.08
N LEU A 84 -20.72 16.73 6.09
CA LEU A 84 -20.22 15.37 6.01
C LEU A 84 -18.88 15.16 6.74
N SER A 85 -17.99 16.17 6.72
CA SER A 85 -16.65 16.09 7.32
C SER A 85 -16.62 15.67 8.79
N PRO A 86 -17.55 16.08 9.67
CA PRO A 86 -17.56 15.64 11.08
C PRO A 86 -17.76 14.13 11.28
N PHE A 87 -18.20 13.42 10.26
CA PHE A 87 -18.45 11.97 10.29
C PHE A 87 -17.46 11.17 9.45
N ASP A 88 -16.39 11.80 8.97
CA ASP A 88 -15.47 11.20 8.00
C ASP A 88 -16.19 10.69 6.73
N PHE A 89 -17.17 11.46 6.29
CA PHE A 89 -17.86 11.24 5.03
C PHE A 89 -17.41 12.26 3.99
N SER A 90 -17.55 11.88 2.73
CA SER A 90 -17.29 12.71 1.56
C SER A 90 -18.40 12.55 0.52
N TRP A 91 -18.35 13.35 -0.51
CA TRP A 91 -19.31 13.29 -1.60
C TRP A 91 -18.59 13.21 -2.95
N VAL A 92 -19.24 12.56 -3.91
CA VAL A 92 -18.81 12.52 -5.32
C VAL A 92 -19.98 12.90 -6.20
N LYS A 93 -19.78 13.89 -7.05
CA LYS A 93 -20.74 14.29 -8.06
C LYS A 93 -20.79 13.23 -9.17
N GLN A 94 -21.95 12.59 -9.36
CA GLN A 94 -22.17 11.63 -10.45
C GLN A 94 -22.69 12.33 -11.73
N ASN A 95 -23.52 13.34 -11.54
CA ASN A 95 -24.00 14.26 -12.56
C ASN A 95 -24.55 15.52 -11.86
N ASP A 96 -25.11 16.47 -12.62
CA ASP A 96 -25.58 17.77 -12.08
C ASP A 96 -26.64 17.67 -10.98
N LYS A 97 -27.36 16.56 -10.91
CA LYS A 97 -28.46 16.35 -9.96
C LYS A 97 -28.23 15.18 -8.99
N VAL A 98 -27.15 14.43 -9.13
CA VAL A 98 -26.92 13.23 -8.33
C VAL A 98 -25.56 13.28 -7.68
N TYR A 99 -25.56 13.22 -6.34
CA TYR A 99 -24.36 13.15 -5.51
C TYR A 99 -24.37 11.84 -4.71
N LYS A 100 -23.21 11.18 -4.65
CA LYS A 100 -23.01 9.95 -3.88
C LYS A 100 -22.24 10.28 -2.62
N ILE A 101 -22.78 9.92 -1.47
CA ILE A 101 -22.13 10.04 -0.15
C ILE A 101 -21.39 8.74 0.14
N LYS A 102 -20.13 8.86 0.51
CA LYS A 102 -19.24 7.73 0.82
C LYS A 102 -18.33 8.07 1.99
N TYR A 103 -17.59 7.09 2.50
CA TYR A 103 -16.53 7.34 3.47
C TYR A 103 -15.44 8.23 2.85
N TYR A 104 -14.83 9.08 3.68
CA TYR A 104 -13.67 9.87 3.27
C TYR A 104 -12.48 8.94 3.03
N GLU A 105 -11.85 9.08 1.87
CA GLU A 105 -10.67 8.31 1.51
C GLU A 105 -9.40 9.08 1.89
N TYR A 106 -8.86 8.81 3.07
CA TYR A 106 -7.66 9.51 3.58
C TYR A 106 -6.43 9.34 2.68
N ALA A 107 -6.33 8.20 2.01
CA ALA A 107 -5.24 7.87 1.11
C ALA A 107 -5.36 8.54 -0.28
N ARG A 108 -6.46 9.23 -0.57
CA ARG A 108 -6.71 9.88 -1.86
C ARG A 108 -6.86 11.40 -1.71
N ARG A 109 -6.09 12.11 -2.50
CA ARG A 109 -6.14 13.57 -2.68
C ARG A 109 -6.63 13.92 -4.08
N LYS A 110 -6.87 15.21 -4.36
CA LYS A 110 -7.10 15.70 -5.74
C LYS A 110 -5.77 15.69 -6.52
N GLU A 111 -5.84 15.57 -7.84
CA GLU A 111 -4.65 15.66 -8.69
C GLU A 111 -3.87 16.97 -8.48
N SER A 112 -4.60 18.10 -8.34
CA SER A 112 -3.98 19.40 -8.04
C SER A 112 -3.23 19.45 -6.70
N ASP A 113 -3.63 18.63 -5.74
CA ASP A 113 -2.92 18.52 -4.45
C ASP A 113 -1.66 17.64 -4.60
N GLY A 114 -1.72 16.62 -5.47
CA GLY A 114 -0.55 15.84 -5.87
C GLY A 114 0.50 16.69 -6.59
N GLU A 115 0.07 17.55 -7.51
CA GLU A 115 0.95 18.49 -8.22
C GLU A 115 1.66 19.44 -7.25
N LYS A 116 0.92 20.11 -6.36
CA LYS A 116 1.48 20.99 -5.31
C LYS A 116 2.44 20.24 -4.38
N LEU A 117 2.10 18.97 -4.06
CA LEU A 117 2.98 18.14 -3.24
C LEU A 117 4.31 17.88 -3.95
N LEU A 118 4.30 17.52 -5.24
CA LEU A 118 5.53 17.30 -6.00
C LEU A 118 6.36 18.58 -6.16
N GLU A 119 5.72 19.74 -6.34
CA GLU A 119 6.41 21.03 -6.34
C GLU A 119 7.08 21.30 -4.99
N TYR A 120 6.35 21.12 -3.89
CA TYR A 120 6.89 21.27 -2.53
C TYR A 120 8.07 20.33 -2.30
N LEU A 121 7.92 19.03 -2.59
CA LEU A 121 8.99 18.04 -2.43
C LEU A 121 10.21 18.36 -3.29
N SER A 122 9.98 18.86 -4.51
CA SER A 122 11.03 19.32 -5.40
C SER A 122 11.81 20.51 -4.84
N SER A 123 11.16 21.40 -4.11
CA SER A 123 11.82 22.55 -3.46
C SER A 123 12.74 22.15 -2.30
N LEU A 124 12.44 21.02 -1.64
CA LEU A 124 13.25 20.48 -0.54
C LEU A 124 14.57 19.85 -1.01
N SER A 125 14.65 19.52 -2.33
CA SER A 125 15.81 18.85 -2.92
C SER A 125 16.19 19.55 -4.24
N PRO A 126 16.75 20.77 -4.17
CA PRO A 126 17.09 21.55 -5.36
C PRO A 126 18.29 20.98 -6.13
N ASP A 127 19.15 20.22 -5.48
CA ASP A 127 20.35 19.61 -6.04
C ASP A 127 20.61 18.20 -5.51
N LYS A 128 21.64 17.55 -6.03
CA LYS A 128 22.01 16.17 -5.67
C LYS A 128 22.38 16.05 -4.18
N ALA A 129 23.06 17.01 -3.61
CA ALA A 129 23.53 16.94 -2.21
C ALA A 129 22.34 16.98 -1.23
N ALA A 130 21.40 17.91 -1.45
CA ALA A 130 20.16 17.99 -0.69
C ALA A 130 19.30 16.72 -0.89
N TRP A 131 19.27 16.19 -2.10
CA TRP A 131 18.56 14.95 -2.41
C TRP A 131 19.12 13.74 -1.65
N GLU A 132 20.43 13.54 -1.59
CA GLU A 132 21.02 12.40 -0.90
C GLU A 132 20.71 12.42 0.61
N ILE A 133 20.72 13.60 1.23
CA ILE A 133 20.33 13.77 2.63
C ILE A 133 18.84 13.39 2.80
N ARG A 134 17.96 13.93 1.94
CA ARG A 134 16.54 13.67 2.00
C ARG A 134 16.21 12.21 1.70
N ARG A 135 16.82 11.63 0.66
CA ARG A 135 16.68 10.22 0.29
C ARG A 135 17.01 9.29 1.45
N SER A 136 18.15 9.51 2.10
CA SER A 136 18.56 8.70 3.26
C SER A 136 17.58 8.82 4.42
N ARG A 137 17.08 10.04 4.65
CA ARG A 137 16.09 10.32 5.70
C ARG A 137 14.75 9.64 5.40
N ILE A 138 14.24 9.74 4.16
CA ILE A 138 13.01 9.07 3.73
C ILE A 138 13.11 7.57 3.99
N ARG A 139 14.16 6.92 3.47
CA ARG A 139 14.36 5.48 3.58
C ARG A 139 14.41 5.00 5.03
N LYS A 140 15.12 5.74 5.88
CA LYS A 140 15.20 5.45 7.31
C LYS A 140 13.84 5.60 7.99
N GLU A 141 13.20 6.78 7.85
CA GLU A 141 11.94 7.07 8.53
C GLU A 141 10.77 6.23 8.02
N VAL A 142 10.77 5.81 6.74
CA VAL A 142 9.77 4.85 6.23
C VAL A 142 9.88 3.51 6.95
N ARG A 143 11.09 2.97 7.14
CA ARG A 143 11.30 1.73 7.91
C ARG A 143 10.85 1.88 9.36
N GLU A 144 11.16 3.02 10.00
CA GLU A 144 10.77 3.31 11.39
C GLU A 144 9.25 3.42 11.52
N ARG A 145 8.58 4.17 10.64
CA ARG A 145 7.11 4.34 10.66
C ARG A 145 6.36 3.05 10.32
N LEU A 146 6.90 2.24 9.43
CA LEU A 146 6.38 0.92 9.13
C LEU A 146 6.59 -0.06 10.32
N ASN A 147 7.46 0.28 11.27
CA ASN A 147 7.87 -0.58 12.38
C ASN A 147 8.42 -1.94 11.91
N ILE A 148 9.15 -1.94 10.78
CA ILE A 148 9.49 -3.20 10.10
C ILE A 148 10.64 -3.93 10.78
N ASP A 149 11.65 -3.22 11.30
CA ASP A 149 12.84 -3.85 11.90
C ASP A 149 12.52 -4.64 13.17
N PRO A 150 11.69 -4.15 14.11
CA PRO A 150 11.22 -4.93 15.24
C PRO A 150 10.43 -6.19 14.82
N ILE A 151 9.61 -6.11 13.78
CA ILE A 151 8.86 -7.28 13.25
C ILE A 151 9.83 -8.29 12.64
N LEU A 152 10.76 -7.86 11.79
CA LEU A 152 11.77 -8.74 11.18
C LEU A 152 12.66 -9.44 12.23
N ALA A 153 12.94 -8.78 13.35
CA ALA A 153 13.70 -9.36 14.46
C ALA A 153 12.93 -10.50 15.18
N ARG A 154 11.60 -10.48 15.11
CA ARG A 154 10.73 -11.51 15.69
C ARG A 154 10.36 -12.63 14.71
N CYS A 155 10.69 -12.45 13.42
CA CYS A 155 10.37 -13.41 12.39
C CYS A 155 11.22 -14.69 12.52
N VAL A 156 10.57 -15.80 12.18
CA VAL A 156 11.18 -17.12 12.14
C VAL A 156 12.10 -17.23 10.93
N ARG A 157 13.22 -17.93 11.06
CA ARG A 157 14.23 -18.12 10.00
C ARG A 157 14.40 -19.61 9.67
N LYS A 158 13.28 -20.32 9.48
CA LYS A 158 13.27 -21.72 9.06
C LYS A 158 13.24 -21.86 7.53
N ASN A 159 13.67 -23.00 7.04
CA ASN A 159 13.44 -23.35 5.63
C ASN A 159 11.94 -23.47 5.36
N PRO A 160 11.45 -22.99 4.22
CA PRO A 160 10.05 -23.12 3.87
C PRO A 160 9.67 -24.59 3.60
N ILE A 161 8.40 -24.91 3.81
CA ILE A 161 7.79 -26.14 3.32
C ILE A 161 7.65 -25.96 1.81
N LEU A 162 8.07 -26.95 1.03
CA LEU A 162 8.10 -26.88 -0.42
C LEU A 162 7.32 -28.05 -1.01
N SER A 163 6.45 -27.78 -1.99
CA SER A 163 5.76 -28.83 -2.76
C SER A 163 6.72 -29.55 -3.71
N GLU A 164 6.25 -30.67 -4.28
CA GLU A 164 6.89 -31.29 -5.44
C GLU A 164 7.04 -30.29 -6.59
N VAL A 165 8.09 -30.48 -7.40
CA VAL A 165 8.37 -29.65 -8.57
C VAL A 165 7.53 -30.09 -9.76
N ARG A 166 6.65 -29.25 -10.24
CA ARG A 166 5.89 -29.43 -11.48
C ARG A 166 6.69 -28.88 -12.67
N LYS A 167 6.75 -29.63 -13.76
CA LYS A 167 7.58 -29.31 -14.94
C LYS A 167 6.72 -28.94 -16.14
N PHE A 168 7.02 -27.82 -16.76
CA PHE A 168 6.32 -27.29 -17.92
C PHE A 168 7.28 -26.98 -19.08
N ASP A 169 6.77 -26.41 -20.16
CA ASP A 169 7.59 -26.05 -21.34
C ASP A 169 8.56 -24.91 -21.00
N GLY A 170 9.81 -25.27 -20.76
CA GLY A 170 10.90 -24.35 -20.48
C GLY A 170 11.01 -23.86 -19.04
N TYR A 171 10.05 -24.15 -18.16
CA TYR A 171 10.05 -23.73 -16.76
C TYR A 171 9.51 -24.80 -15.82
N THR A 172 9.63 -24.53 -14.53
CA THR A 172 9.09 -25.33 -13.43
C THR A 172 8.34 -24.45 -12.46
N VAL A 173 7.36 -25.03 -11.74
CA VAL A 173 6.63 -24.38 -10.66
C VAL A 173 6.69 -25.27 -9.41
N ARG A 174 6.80 -24.66 -8.26
CA ARG A 174 6.57 -25.31 -6.96
C ARG A 174 5.98 -24.32 -5.98
N ASN A 175 5.08 -24.77 -5.13
CA ASN A 175 4.55 -23.97 -4.05
C ASN A 175 5.53 -23.95 -2.88
N PHE A 176 5.45 -22.89 -2.09
CA PHE A 176 6.15 -22.78 -0.83
C PHE A 176 5.23 -22.22 0.26
N ALA A 177 5.49 -22.62 1.49
CA ALA A 177 4.93 -22.00 2.68
C ALA A 177 6.09 -21.67 3.63
N MET A 178 6.27 -20.39 3.92
CA MET A 178 7.34 -19.88 4.79
C MET A 178 6.74 -19.38 6.10
N GLU A 179 7.18 -19.95 7.22
CA GLU A 179 6.82 -19.44 8.53
C GLU A 179 7.46 -18.08 8.74
N THR A 180 6.65 -17.06 8.99
CA THR A 180 7.08 -15.65 9.17
C THR A 180 7.12 -15.26 10.63
N LEU A 181 6.00 -15.13 11.29
CA LEU A 181 5.90 -15.11 12.76
C LEU A 181 5.59 -16.52 13.25
N PRO A 182 5.84 -16.85 14.54
CA PRO A 182 5.55 -18.19 15.07
C PRO A 182 4.12 -18.66 14.71
N GLY A 183 4.03 -19.75 13.95
CA GLY A 183 2.79 -20.34 13.48
C GLY A 183 2.10 -19.59 12.34
N MET A 184 2.60 -18.44 11.87
CA MET A 184 2.06 -17.71 10.72
C MET A 184 2.86 -18.02 9.45
N TYR A 185 2.16 -18.38 8.38
CA TYR A 185 2.77 -18.75 7.11
C TYR A 185 2.39 -17.79 5.99
N VAL A 186 3.39 -17.32 5.23
CA VAL A 186 3.17 -16.77 3.91
C VAL A 186 3.31 -17.88 2.88
N CYS A 187 2.31 -18.02 2.03
CA CYS A 187 2.27 -19.01 0.95
C CYS A 187 2.46 -18.35 -0.41
N GLY A 188 3.07 -19.08 -1.33
CA GLY A 188 3.35 -18.58 -2.66
C GLY A 188 3.81 -19.65 -3.63
N SER A 189 4.27 -19.20 -4.82
CA SER A 189 4.78 -20.07 -5.87
C SER A 189 6.12 -19.57 -6.39
N ILE A 190 7.04 -20.50 -6.62
CA ILE A 190 8.34 -20.25 -7.25
C ILE A 190 8.29 -20.79 -8.67
N TYR A 191 8.42 -19.90 -9.64
CA TYR A 191 8.59 -20.20 -11.05
C TYR A 191 10.08 -20.12 -11.38
N ALA A 192 10.66 -21.17 -11.96
CA ALA A 192 12.08 -21.22 -12.22
C ALA A 192 12.38 -21.76 -13.63
N PRO A 193 13.44 -21.28 -14.31
CA PRO A 193 13.86 -21.83 -15.59
C PRO A 193 14.36 -23.28 -15.41
N ARG A 194 14.29 -24.07 -16.49
CA ARG A 194 14.85 -25.42 -16.49
C ARG A 194 16.36 -25.47 -16.77
N SER A 195 16.93 -24.35 -17.20
CA SER A 195 18.37 -24.21 -17.42
C SER A 195 19.15 -24.30 -16.11
N LYS A 196 20.42 -24.73 -16.18
CA LYS A 196 21.35 -24.74 -15.05
C LYS A 196 22.07 -23.39 -14.93
N GLY A 197 22.54 -23.08 -13.74
CA GLY A 197 23.36 -21.91 -13.48
C GLY A 197 22.70 -20.96 -12.48
N LYS A 198 23.23 -19.73 -12.42
CA LYS A 198 22.66 -18.66 -11.61
C LYS A 198 21.69 -17.82 -12.45
N HIS A 199 20.53 -17.56 -11.89
CA HIS A 199 19.43 -16.85 -12.54
C HIS A 199 19.12 -15.54 -11.82
N PRO A 200 18.71 -14.49 -12.55
CA PRO A 200 18.09 -13.31 -11.91
C PRO A 200 16.88 -13.71 -11.07
N LEU A 201 16.65 -13.01 -9.99
CA LEU A 201 15.47 -13.14 -9.15
C LEU A 201 14.51 -11.99 -9.41
N ILE A 202 13.20 -12.27 -9.49
CA ILE A 202 12.15 -11.25 -9.53
C ILE A 202 11.12 -11.59 -8.46
N ILE A 203 10.99 -10.74 -7.45
CA ILE A 203 9.92 -10.82 -6.45
C ILE A 203 8.67 -10.16 -7.05
N CYS A 204 7.54 -10.87 -7.02
CA CYS A 204 6.34 -10.50 -7.74
C CYS A 204 5.13 -10.36 -6.78
N PRO A 205 5.06 -9.29 -5.93
CA PRO A 205 3.94 -9.10 -5.05
C PRO A 205 2.62 -8.95 -5.83
N ASN A 206 1.55 -9.52 -5.28
CA ASN A 206 0.22 -9.47 -5.88
C ASN A 206 -0.49 -8.14 -5.62
N GLY A 207 -1.39 -7.75 -6.52
CA GLY A 207 -2.36 -6.66 -6.34
C GLY A 207 -3.73 -7.18 -5.91
N HIS A 208 -4.66 -6.25 -5.67
CA HIS A 208 -6.04 -6.55 -5.23
C HIS A 208 -6.94 -6.98 -6.40
N PHE A 209 -6.48 -7.93 -7.18
CA PHE A 209 -7.27 -8.50 -8.27
C PHE A 209 -7.95 -9.81 -7.80
N ALA A 210 -9.22 -9.99 -8.11
CA ALA A 210 -9.94 -11.22 -7.77
C ALA A 210 -9.18 -12.47 -8.24
N GLY A 211 -9.09 -13.50 -7.40
CA GLY A 211 -8.30 -14.70 -7.65
C GLY A 211 -6.82 -14.62 -7.26
N GLY A 212 -6.32 -13.45 -6.81
CA GLY A 212 -4.96 -13.33 -6.27
C GLY A 212 -3.87 -13.92 -7.19
N ARG A 213 -2.96 -14.73 -6.63
CA ARG A 213 -1.87 -15.38 -7.38
C ARG A 213 -2.33 -16.51 -8.31
N TYR A 214 -3.56 -17.02 -8.13
CA TYR A 214 -4.11 -18.14 -8.92
C TYR A 214 -4.56 -17.70 -10.33
N ARG A 215 -4.69 -16.41 -10.60
CA ARG A 215 -5.16 -15.85 -11.85
C ARG A 215 -4.28 -16.26 -13.04
N GLU A 216 -4.93 -16.45 -14.18
CA GLU A 216 -4.28 -16.76 -15.44
C GLU A 216 -3.20 -15.75 -15.81
N ASP A 217 -3.50 -14.46 -15.79
CA ASP A 217 -2.56 -13.38 -16.15
C ASP A 217 -1.34 -13.32 -15.23
N GLN A 218 -1.49 -13.66 -13.96
CA GLN A 218 -0.40 -13.76 -12.99
C GLN A 218 0.51 -14.95 -13.33
N GLN A 219 -0.08 -16.13 -13.59
CA GLN A 219 0.67 -17.32 -13.96
C GLN A 219 1.35 -17.16 -15.31
N GLN A 220 0.68 -16.56 -16.32
CA GLN A 220 1.27 -16.23 -17.62
C GLN A 220 2.48 -15.33 -17.48
N ARG A 221 2.40 -14.28 -16.67
CA ARG A 221 3.51 -13.36 -16.44
C ARG A 221 4.73 -14.05 -15.83
N LEU A 222 4.52 -14.78 -14.72
CA LEU A 222 5.63 -15.43 -14.02
C LEU A 222 6.23 -16.59 -14.84
N GLY A 223 5.38 -17.39 -15.48
CA GLY A 223 5.82 -18.48 -16.36
C GLY A 223 6.63 -17.96 -17.57
N THR A 224 6.21 -16.84 -18.17
CA THR A 224 6.95 -16.23 -19.29
C THR A 224 8.33 -15.70 -18.82
N LEU A 225 8.39 -14.96 -17.70
CA LEU A 225 9.67 -14.51 -17.13
C LEU A 225 10.58 -15.70 -16.77
N ALA A 226 10.02 -16.80 -16.28
CA ALA A 226 10.78 -18.00 -15.99
C ALA A 226 11.30 -18.68 -17.24
N ARG A 227 10.51 -18.75 -18.32
CA ARG A 227 10.98 -19.23 -19.64
C ARG A 227 12.09 -18.35 -20.23
N MET A 228 12.03 -17.06 -19.99
CA MET A 228 13.05 -16.08 -20.37
C MET A 228 14.37 -16.26 -19.57
N GLY A 229 14.33 -16.95 -18.42
CA GLY A 229 15.54 -17.28 -17.64
C GLY A 229 15.60 -16.69 -16.23
N ALA A 230 14.55 -16.04 -15.72
CA ALA A 230 14.49 -15.53 -14.34
C ALA A 230 13.85 -16.56 -13.38
N VAL A 231 14.23 -16.52 -12.11
CA VAL A 231 13.43 -17.12 -11.04
C VAL A 231 12.46 -16.06 -10.54
N CYS A 232 11.17 -16.37 -10.61
CA CYS A 232 10.10 -15.47 -10.16
C CYS A 232 9.39 -16.05 -8.95
N VAL A 233 9.06 -15.20 -7.97
CA VAL A 233 8.37 -15.60 -6.76
C VAL A 233 7.19 -14.69 -6.53
N ASP A 234 5.99 -15.25 -6.50
CA ASP A 234 4.81 -14.56 -6.00
C ASP A 234 4.40 -15.09 -4.63
N TYR A 235 3.55 -14.34 -3.94
CA TYR A 235 3.03 -14.74 -2.64
C TYR A 235 1.68 -14.08 -2.37
N ASP A 236 0.90 -14.69 -1.48
CA ASP A 236 -0.41 -14.19 -1.12
C ASP A 236 -0.32 -12.84 -0.41
N LEU A 237 -1.28 -11.96 -0.69
CA LEU A 237 -1.49 -10.77 0.12
C LEU A 237 -1.95 -11.19 1.52
N TRP A 238 -1.56 -10.42 2.54
CA TRP A 238 -2.06 -10.61 3.90
C TRP A 238 -3.59 -10.61 3.95
N GLY A 239 -4.18 -11.67 4.49
CA GLY A 239 -5.64 -11.86 4.54
C GLY A 239 -6.28 -12.26 3.19
N TRP A 240 -5.48 -12.72 2.23
CA TRP A 240 -5.92 -13.31 0.96
C TRP A 240 -5.32 -14.70 0.78
N GLY A 241 -5.85 -15.49 -0.17
CA GLY A 241 -5.34 -16.83 -0.45
C GLY A 241 -5.27 -17.70 0.82
N GLU A 242 -4.15 -18.38 1.03
CA GLU A 242 -3.93 -19.23 2.20
C GLU A 242 -3.73 -18.42 3.50
N SER A 243 -3.26 -17.18 3.43
CA SER A 243 -3.23 -16.28 4.57
C SER A 243 -4.63 -16.01 5.14
N ALA A 244 -5.65 -15.93 4.29
CA ALA A 244 -7.03 -15.77 4.75
C ALA A 244 -7.56 -16.98 5.53
N LEU A 245 -7.04 -18.19 5.27
CA LEU A 245 -7.39 -19.40 6.01
C LEU A 245 -6.86 -19.38 7.46
N GLN A 246 -5.79 -18.61 7.71
CA GLN A 246 -5.22 -18.44 9.05
C GLN A 246 -5.82 -17.25 9.81
N VAL A 247 -5.82 -16.05 9.21
CA VAL A 247 -6.16 -14.81 9.94
C VAL A 247 -7.51 -14.21 9.53
N GLY A 248 -8.19 -14.84 8.58
CA GLY A 248 -9.45 -14.34 8.01
C GLY A 248 -9.25 -13.18 7.03
N SER A 249 -10.15 -13.02 6.06
CA SER A 249 -10.07 -11.96 5.05
C SER A 249 -10.15 -10.53 5.62
N LYS A 250 -10.80 -10.37 6.78
CA LYS A 250 -10.89 -9.07 7.48
C LYS A 250 -9.53 -8.56 7.97
N ALA A 251 -8.54 -9.44 8.17
CA ALA A 251 -7.18 -9.07 8.55
C ALA A 251 -6.53 -8.13 7.52
N HIS A 252 -6.92 -8.22 6.26
CA HIS A 252 -6.46 -7.33 5.20
C HIS A 252 -6.80 -5.85 5.44
N GLN A 253 -7.87 -5.58 6.19
CA GLN A 253 -8.32 -4.23 6.53
C GLN A 253 -7.65 -3.68 7.81
N SER A 254 -6.63 -4.35 8.33
CA SER A 254 -5.84 -3.88 9.48
C SER A 254 -4.52 -3.24 9.02
N SER A 255 -3.97 -2.32 9.83
CA SER A 255 -2.63 -1.75 9.60
C SER A 255 -1.52 -2.80 9.66
N MET A 256 -1.75 -3.95 10.31
CA MET A 256 -0.83 -5.09 10.31
C MET A 256 -0.55 -5.60 8.89
N ALA A 257 -1.51 -5.51 7.97
CA ALA A 257 -1.34 -5.94 6.59
C ALA A 257 -0.17 -5.21 5.90
N HIS A 258 -0.01 -3.91 6.15
CA HIS A 258 1.04 -3.11 5.52
C HIS A 258 2.45 -3.59 5.91
N VAL A 259 2.69 -3.73 7.21
CA VAL A 259 4.02 -4.16 7.69
C VAL A 259 4.27 -5.64 7.37
N MET A 260 3.25 -6.50 7.48
CA MET A 260 3.44 -7.94 7.21
C MET A 260 3.76 -8.20 5.74
N GLN A 261 3.06 -7.61 4.79
CA GLN A 261 3.38 -7.78 3.37
C GLN A 261 4.80 -7.33 3.02
N ALA A 262 5.28 -6.24 3.64
CA ALA A 262 6.66 -5.78 3.46
C ALA A 262 7.67 -6.76 4.11
N ALA A 263 7.39 -7.24 5.33
CA ALA A 263 8.24 -8.20 6.03
C ALA A 263 8.32 -9.54 5.28
N GLU A 264 7.19 -10.05 4.81
CA GLU A 264 7.10 -11.27 4.01
C GLU A 264 7.93 -11.15 2.73
N GLY A 265 7.83 -10.02 2.02
CA GLY A 265 8.66 -9.76 0.84
C GLY A 265 10.16 -9.77 1.14
N ILE A 266 10.60 -9.21 2.27
CA ILE A 266 12.00 -9.21 2.73
C ILE A 266 12.45 -10.62 3.13
N LEU A 267 11.63 -11.38 3.86
CA LEU A 267 11.94 -12.74 4.27
C LEU A 267 12.08 -13.70 3.07
N ILE A 268 11.18 -13.56 2.10
CA ILE A 268 11.26 -14.31 0.84
C ILE A 268 12.55 -13.93 0.10
N LEU A 269 12.89 -12.65 0.04
CA LEU A 269 14.15 -12.18 -0.56
C LEU A 269 15.37 -12.77 0.15
N ASP A 270 15.38 -12.79 1.50
CA ASP A 270 16.46 -13.40 2.31
C ASP A 270 16.65 -14.88 1.95
N TYR A 271 15.56 -15.63 1.93
CA TYR A 271 15.58 -17.05 1.60
C TYR A 271 16.07 -17.30 0.17
N MET A 272 15.54 -16.54 -0.79
CA MET A 272 15.89 -16.74 -2.19
C MET A 272 17.35 -16.38 -2.47
N LEU A 273 17.88 -15.32 -1.87
CA LEU A 273 19.29 -14.92 -2.04
C LEU A 273 20.28 -15.91 -1.39
N ALA A 274 19.85 -16.70 -0.41
CA ALA A 274 20.67 -17.77 0.17
C ALA A 274 20.81 -18.99 -0.76
N ARG A 275 20.01 -19.10 -1.82
CA ARG A 275 20.05 -20.20 -2.78
C ARG A 275 21.23 -20.05 -3.74
N LYS A 276 21.85 -21.17 -4.10
CA LYS A 276 23.03 -21.22 -4.98
C LYS A 276 22.72 -20.91 -6.45
N ASP A 277 21.48 -21.09 -6.86
CA ASP A 277 20.98 -20.87 -8.22
C ASP A 277 20.47 -19.44 -8.47
N ILE A 278 20.58 -18.52 -7.50
CA ILE A 278 20.23 -17.13 -7.63
C ILE A 278 21.47 -16.26 -7.84
N ASP A 279 21.35 -15.30 -8.74
CA ASP A 279 22.34 -14.24 -8.96
C ASP A 279 21.99 -13.02 -8.10
N PRO A 280 22.75 -12.71 -7.05
CA PRO A 280 22.45 -11.62 -6.13
C PRO A 280 22.64 -10.22 -6.75
N GLU A 281 23.30 -10.12 -7.91
CA GLU A 281 23.51 -8.85 -8.62
C GLU A 281 22.33 -8.49 -9.53
N ARG A 282 21.42 -9.43 -9.78
CA ARG A 282 20.26 -9.26 -10.68
C ARG A 282 18.96 -9.59 -9.93
N VAL A 283 18.51 -8.64 -9.12
CA VAL A 283 17.33 -8.79 -8.24
C VAL A 283 16.27 -7.74 -8.57
N GLY A 284 15.15 -8.19 -9.10
CA GLY A 284 14.04 -7.35 -9.51
C GLY A 284 12.84 -7.42 -8.57
N VAL A 285 11.98 -6.42 -8.67
CA VAL A 285 10.64 -6.43 -8.07
C VAL A 285 9.62 -5.92 -9.08
N ASN A 286 8.47 -6.63 -9.21
CA ASN A 286 7.42 -6.29 -10.16
C ASN A 286 6.05 -6.71 -9.67
N GLY A 287 5.11 -5.78 -9.59
CA GLY A 287 3.72 -6.05 -9.27
C GLY A 287 2.78 -5.02 -9.87
N GLY A 288 1.49 -5.33 -9.90
CA GLY A 288 0.44 -4.43 -10.40
C GLY A 288 -0.46 -3.95 -9.26
N SER A 289 -1.00 -2.72 -9.35
CA SER A 289 -1.90 -2.14 -8.34
C SER A 289 -1.27 -2.15 -6.95
N GLY A 290 -1.89 -2.74 -5.94
CA GLY A 290 -1.29 -2.91 -4.61
C GLY A 290 0.07 -3.61 -4.64
N GLY A 291 0.27 -4.59 -5.55
CA GLY A 291 1.58 -5.21 -5.78
C GLY A 291 2.61 -4.24 -6.36
N GLY A 292 2.17 -3.26 -7.16
CA GLY A 292 3.02 -2.18 -7.65
C GLY A 292 3.41 -1.19 -6.54
N THR A 293 2.46 -0.85 -5.65
CA THR A 293 2.75 -0.04 -4.46
C THR A 293 3.76 -0.75 -3.54
N LEU A 294 3.58 -2.05 -3.31
CA LEU A 294 4.52 -2.84 -2.54
C LEU A 294 5.89 -2.98 -3.26
N SER A 295 5.90 -3.02 -4.59
CA SER A 295 7.16 -3.01 -5.36
C SER A 295 7.95 -1.72 -5.14
N VAL A 296 7.28 -0.56 -5.14
CA VAL A 296 7.90 0.74 -4.82
C VAL A 296 8.42 0.75 -3.38
N LEU A 297 7.62 0.27 -2.43
CA LEU A 297 8.00 0.22 -1.02
C LEU A 297 9.23 -0.66 -0.81
N LEU A 298 9.23 -1.90 -1.31
CA LEU A 298 10.35 -2.83 -1.16
C LEU A 298 11.62 -2.26 -1.79
N ALA A 299 11.54 -1.68 -3.00
CA ALA A 299 12.67 -1.03 -3.65
C ALA A 299 13.21 0.17 -2.86
N ALA A 300 12.33 0.90 -2.15
CA ALA A 300 12.71 2.03 -1.31
C ALA A 300 13.40 1.60 0.00
N ILE A 301 13.01 0.48 0.60
CA ILE A 301 13.48 0.08 1.93
C ILE A 301 14.57 -1.01 1.94
N ASP A 302 14.85 -1.63 0.78
CA ASP A 302 15.86 -2.69 0.67
C ASP A 302 16.78 -2.46 -0.53
N ASP A 303 18.07 -2.29 -0.25
CA ASP A 303 19.08 -1.97 -1.27
C ASP A 303 19.46 -3.14 -2.18
N ARG A 304 19.06 -4.35 -1.85
CA ARG A 304 19.37 -5.55 -2.64
C ARG A 304 18.59 -5.61 -3.95
N PHE A 305 17.47 -4.90 -4.08
CA PHE A 305 16.80 -4.73 -5.36
C PHE A 305 17.65 -3.87 -6.31
N THR A 306 17.87 -4.38 -7.52
CA THR A 306 18.69 -3.74 -8.56
C THR A 306 17.86 -3.26 -9.75
N ALA A 307 16.60 -3.67 -9.88
CA ALA A 307 15.63 -3.18 -10.86
C ALA A 307 14.20 -3.23 -10.29
N ALA A 308 13.33 -2.30 -10.70
CA ALA A 308 11.94 -2.27 -10.25
C ALA A 308 10.99 -1.93 -11.41
N ALA A 309 9.81 -2.55 -11.42
CA ALA A 309 8.81 -2.33 -12.46
C ALA A 309 7.39 -2.29 -11.85
N PRO A 310 6.98 -1.20 -11.14
CA PRO A 310 5.63 -1.01 -10.67
C PRO A 310 4.67 -0.75 -11.84
N VAL A 311 3.51 -1.43 -11.83
CA VAL A 311 2.49 -1.35 -12.88
C VAL A 311 1.19 -0.83 -12.26
N VAL A 312 0.57 0.19 -12.87
CA VAL A 312 -0.71 0.82 -12.50
C VAL A 312 -0.85 1.11 -11.00
N SER A 313 0.18 1.73 -10.42
CA SER A 313 0.22 2.00 -8.97
C SER A 313 0.79 3.36 -8.60
N LEU A 314 1.76 3.90 -9.36
CA LEU A 314 2.48 5.11 -8.99
C LEU A 314 1.58 6.34 -9.07
N SER A 315 1.56 7.13 -8.00
CA SER A 315 0.82 8.40 -7.95
C SER A 315 1.37 9.33 -6.86
N SER A 316 1.18 10.63 -7.04
CA SER A 316 1.43 11.66 -6.03
C SER A 316 0.19 12.01 -5.21
N HIS A 317 -1.00 11.58 -5.67
CA HIS A 317 -2.28 11.94 -5.07
C HIS A 317 -3.09 10.73 -4.58
N PHE A 318 -2.55 9.52 -4.70
CA PHE A 318 -3.16 8.30 -4.17
C PHE A 318 -2.11 7.39 -3.55
N ASP A 319 -2.25 7.11 -2.25
CA ASP A 319 -1.28 6.34 -1.47
C ASP A 319 -1.65 4.86 -1.34
N GLY A 320 -2.82 4.46 -1.86
CA GLY A 320 -3.34 3.09 -1.83
C GLY A 320 -4.79 3.02 -1.39
N GLY A 321 -5.52 1.99 -1.82
CA GLY A 321 -6.96 1.83 -1.61
C GLY A 321 -7.34 1.09 -0.33
N CYS A 322 -6.38 0.53 0.40
CA CYS A 322 -6.63 -0.23 1.61
C CYS A 322 -5.49 -0.08 2.63
N PRO A 323 -5.69 -0.47 3.89
CA PRO A 323 -4.65 -0.40 4.91
C PRO A 323 -3.38 -1.19 4.61
N CYS A 324 -3.43 -2.17 3.72
CA CYS A 324 -2.25 -2.92 3.28
C CYS A 324 -1.24 -2.08 2.47
N GLU A 325 -1.66 -0.92 1.97
CA GLU A 325 -0.84 0.03 1.22
C GLU A 325 -0.65 1.35 1.99
N SER A 326 -1.68 1.78 2.75
CA SER A 326 -1.73 3.07 3.42
C SER A 326 -1.99 2.99 4.94
N GLY A 327 -2.03 1.78 5.51
CA GLY A 327 -2.40 1.56 6.91
C GLY A 327 -1.36 2.01 7.94
N MET A 328 -0.11 2.19 7.54
CA MET A 328 0.95 2.78 8.37
C MET A 328 1.29 4.17 7.83
N PRO A 329 1.55 5.17 8.69
CA PRO A 329 1.70 6.57 8.26
C PRO A 329 3.08 6.87 7.63
N ILE A 330 3.51 6.05 6.67
CA ILE A 330 4.79 6.21 5.97
C ILE A 330 4.86 7.51 5.16
N GLN A 331 3.71 8.04 4.73
CA GLN A 331 3.61 9.31 4.01
C GLN A 331 4.03 10.52 4.87
N LEU A 332 4.17 10.34 6.18
CA LEU A 332 4.70 11.37 7.09
C LEU A 332 6.23 11.32 7.23
N ALA A 333 6.90 10.36 6.58
CA ALA A 333 8.36 10.27 6.62
C ALA A 333 9.02 11.53 6.04
N ALA A 334 10.14 11.92 6.61
CA ALA A 334 10.93 13.09 6.24
C ALA A 334 10.15 14.43 6.21
N GLY A 335 9.07 14.52 7.01
CA GLY A 335 8.19 15.69 7.06
C GLY A 335 7.13 15.73 5.96
N GLY A 336 6.90 14.63 5.30
CA GLY A 336 5.93 14.42 4.22
C GLY A 336 6.59 13.84 2.97
N THR A 337 5.94 12.83 2.38
CA THR A 337 6.38 12.16 1.15
C THR A 337 5.16 11.60 0.41
N CYS A 338 5.38 10.94 -0.74
CA CYS A 338 4.37 10.21 -1.51
C CYS A 338 5.00 9.06 -2.29
N ASN A 339 4.18 8.20 -2.88
CA ASN A 339 4.67 7.04 -3.66
C ASN A 339 5.65 7.44 -4.78
N ALA A 340 5.45 8.60 -5.44
CA ALA A 340 6.37 9.08 -6.47
C ALA A 340 7.76 9.42 -5.89
N GLU A 341 7.83 10.03 -4.70
CA GLU A 341 9.12 10.33 -4.06
C GLU A 341 9.78 9.06 -3.49
N LEU A 342 8.98 8.10 -2.99
CA LEU A 342 9.50 6.77 -2.62
C LEU A 342 10.15 6.09 -3.83
N ALA A 343 9.50 6.10 -4.99
CA ALA A 343 10.07 5.57 -6.23
C ALA A 343 11.35 6.33 -6.65
N ALA A 344 11.41 7.65 -6.47
CA ALA A 344 12.60 8.44 -6.74
C ALA A 344 13.81 8.02 -5.87
N THR A 345 13.57 7.50 -4.64
CA THR A 345 14.67 7.01 -3.78
C THR A 345 15.42 5.82 -4.39
N PHE A 346 14.86 5.16 -5.38
CA PHE A 346 15.49 4.05 -6.08
C PHE A 346 16.58 4.49 -7.09
N ALA A 347 16.57 5.77 -7.48
CA ALA A 347 17.58 6.31 -8.39
C ALA A 347 19.02 6.06 -7.86
N PRO A 348 20.00 5.71 -8.74
CA PRO A 348 19.91 5.66 -10.20
C PRO A 348 19.66 4.26 -10.77
N LYS A 349 19.09 3.34 -10.01
CA LYS A 349 18.84 1.96 -10.49
C LYS A 349 17.70 1.93 -11.53
N PRO A 350 17.71 0.97 -12.49
CA PRO A 350 16.67 0.87 -13.51
C PRO A 350 15.26 0.77 -12.94
N LEU A 351 14.36 1.64 -13.41
CA LEU A 351 12.96 1.74 -13.01
C LEU A 351 12.06 1.86 -14.24
N LEU A 352 11.13 0.94 -14.38
CA LEU A 352 10.02 1.03 -15.34
C LEU A 352 8.74 1.38 -14.59
N VAL A 353 8.03 2.42 -14.99
CA VAL A 353 6.68 2.72 -14.55
C VAL A 353 5.71 2.44 -15.68
N VAL A 354 4.78 1.51 -15.48
CA VAL A 354 3.66 1.30 -16.43
C VAL A 354 2.41 1.95 -15.86
N SER A 355 1.77 2.79 -16.67
CA SER A 355 0.59 3.58 -16.28
C SER A 355 -0.51 3.51 -17.34
N ASP A 356 -1.76 3.80 -16.98
CA ASP A 356 -2.86 3.86 -17.92
C ASP A 356 -3.73 5.11 -17.75
N GLY A 357 -4.66 5.33 -18.69
CA GLY A 357 -5.56 6.48 -18.66
C GLY A 357 -6.85 6.24 -17.88
N GLY A 358 -7.12 5.02 -17.42
CA GLY A 358 -8.38 4.64 -16.81
C GLY A 358 -8.36 4.61 -15.28
N ASP A 359 -7.23 4.95 -14.66
CA ASP A 359 -7.08 4.98 -13.20
C ASP A 359 -6.29 6.22 -12.71
N TRP A 360 -5.87 6.21 -11.44
CA TRP A 360 -5.09 7.29 -10.82
C TRP A 360 -3.68 7.46 -11.40
N THR A 361 -3.20 6.53 -12.22
CA THR A 361 -1.90 6.64 -12.88
C THR A 361 -1.97 7.43 -14.19
N ALA A 362 -3.13 7.93 -14.58
CA ALA A 362 -3.32 8.80 -15.74
C ALA A 362 -2.46 10.08 -15.69
N THR A 363 -2.08 10.52 -14.49
CA THR A 363 -1.23 11.69 -14.28
C THR A 363 0.27 11.41 -14.47
N VAL A 364 0.69 10.16 -14.48
CA VAL A 364 2.11 9.78 -14.49
C VAL A 364 2.91 10.46 -15.60
N PRO A 365 2.49 10.50 -16.87
CA PRO A 365 3.29 11.13 -17.92
C PRO A 365 3.50 12.64 -17.70
N ARG A 366 2.57 13.29 -17.01
CA ARG A 366 2.57 14.75 -16.83
C ARG A 366 3.17 15.19 -15.50
N LEU A 367 2.99 14.42 -14.42
CA LEU A 367 3.39 14.78 -13.06
C LEU A 367 4.52 13.92 -12.52
N GLU A 368 4.28 12.64 -12.33
CA GLU A 368 5.18 11.76 -11.59
C GLU A 368 6.44 11.40 -12.39
N TYR A 369 6.31 11.18 -13.68
CA TYR A 369 7.47 10.82 -14.52
C TYR A 369 8.47 11.99 -14.68
N PRO A 370 8.06 13.24 -14.97
CA PRO A 370 9.00 14.37 -14.93
C PRO A 370 9.67 14.57 -13.57
N PHE A 371 8.94 14.32 -12.47
CA PHE A 371 9.50 14.34 -11.13
C PHE A 371 10.59 13.28 -10.96
N LEU A 372 10.37 12.04 -11.35
CA LEU A 372 11.38 10.98 -11.34
C LEU A 372 12.59 11.35 -12.22
N GLN A 373 12.36 11.88 -13.41
CA GLN A 373 13.40 12.31 -14.36
C GLN A 373 14.33 13.38 -13.74
N LYS A 374 13.80 14.27 -12.90
CA LYS A 374 14.61 15.25 -12.16
C LYS A 374 15.65 14.53 -11.27
N TYR A 375 15.22 13.58 -10.44
CA TYR A 375 16.11 12.91 -9.49
C TYR A 375 17.10 11.97 -10.19
N TYR A 376 16.69 11.25 -11.22
CA TYR A 376 17.60 10.48 -12.04
C TYR A 376 18.62 11.37 -12.78
N GLY A 377 18.20 12.58 -13.13
CA GLY A 377 19.07 13.61 -13.71
C GLY A 377 20.22 14.05 -12.80
N PHE A 378 20.05 14.03 -11.48
CA PHE A 378 21.13 14.31 -10.53
C PHE A 378 22.30 13.33 -10.62
N TYR A 379 22.04 12.13 -11.14
CA TYR A 379 23.05 11.09 -11.38
C TYR A 379 23.52 11.03 -12.84
N GLY A 380 22.95 11.86 -13.72
CA GLY A 380 23.20 11.76 -15.16
C GLY A 380 22.63 10.47 -15.78
N LYS A 381 21.53 9.95 -15.21
CA LYS A 381 20.97 8.64 -15.51
C LYS A 381 19.46 8.68 -15.82
N LYS A 382 19.00 9.74 -16.47
CA LYS A 382 17.59 9.89 -16.85
C LYS A 382 17.06 8.72 -17.70
N GLU A 383 17.93 8.10 -18.49
CA GLU A 383 17.61 6.96 -19.33
C GLU A 383 17.28 5.68 -18.56
N LEU A 384 17.64 5.60 -17.28
CA LEU A 384 17.35 4.46 -16.42
C LEU A 384 15.96 4.49 -15.77
N VAL A 385 15.24 5.59 -15.90
CA VAL A 385 13.81 5.64 -15.54
C VAL A 385 12.99 5.82 -16.81
N THR A 386 12.01 4.94 -17.01
CA THR A 386 11.14 4.94 -18.18
C THR A 386 9.66 4.87 -17.75
N ASN A 387 8.78 5.47 -18.57
CA ASN A 387 7.33 5.32 -18.41
C ASN A 387 6.75 4.77 -19.71
N VAL A 388 5.96 3.70 -19.59
CA VAL A 388 5.06 3.23 -20.65
C VAL A 388 3.65 3.57 -20.22
N HIS A 389 2.99 4.48 -20.96
CA HIS A 389 1.65 4.93 -20.68
C HIS A 389 0.66 4.41 -21.73
N LEU A 390 -0.45 3.85 -21.28
CA LEU A 390 -1.50 3.25 -22.09
C LEU A 390 -2.82 4.05 -21.92
N PRO A 391 -2.98 5.18 -22.64
CA PRO A 391 -4.02 6.17 -22.34
C PRO A 391 -5.45 5.67 -22.53
N MET A 392 -5.66 4.62 -23.34
CA MET A 392 -6.98 4.05 -23.63
C MET A 392 -7.31 2.81 -22.82
N GLU A 393 -6.40 2.38 -21.94
CA GLU A 393 -6.58 1.19 -21.12
C GLU A 393 -7.13 1.51 -19.72
N ARG A 394 -7.62 0.46 -19.07
CA ARG A 394 -8.21 0.51 -17.73
C ARG A 394 -7.30 -0.20 -16.74
N HIS A 395 -7.65 -0.07 -15.46
CA HIS A 395 -6.92 -0.67 -14.36
C HIS A 395 -6.95 -2.21 -14.40
N ASP A 396 -5.93 -2.79 -15.00
CA ASP A 396 -5.68 -4.23 -15.10
C ASP A 396 -4.18 -4.54 -15.20
N PHE A 397 -3.81 -5.80 -15.37
CA PHE A 397 -2.47 -6.23 -15.72
C PHE A 397 -2.48 -7.05 -17.02
N GLY A 398 -3.16 -6.52 -18.04
CA GLY A 398 -3.31 -7.12 -19.36
C GLY A 398 -2.00 -7.24 -20.16
N PRO A 399 -2.04 -7.90 -21.34
CA PRO A 399 -0.85 -8.17 -22.13
C PRO A 399 -0.04 -6.93 -22.51
N ASN A 400 -0.73 -5.81 -22.83
CA ASN A 400 -0.06 -4.55 -23.19
C ASN A 400 0.73 -3.94 -22.02
N LYS A 401 0.38 -4.28 -20.78
CA LYS A 401 1.13 -3.88 -19.56
C LYS A 401 2.21 -4.90 -19.20
N ARG A 402 2.01 -6.19 -19.51
CA ARG A 402 3.01 -7.24 -19.25
C ARG A 402 4.17 -7.19 -20.25
N ASN A 403 3.92 -6.93 -21.53
CA ASN A 403 4.96 -6.85 -22.55
C ASN A 403 6.08 -5.86 -22.22
N PRO A 404 5.82 -4.60 -21.79
CA PRO A 404 6.88 -3.70 -21.33
C PRO A 404 7.70 -4.24 -20.17
N VAL A 405 7.09 -5.03 -19.28
CA VAL A 405 7.78 -5.67 -18.14
C VAL A 405 8.76 -6.74 -18.64
N TYR A 406 8.35 -7.57 -19.62
CA TYR A 406 9.22 -8.58 -20.24
C TYR A 406 10.41 -7.94 -20.94
N GLU A 407 10.15 -6.91 -21.74
CA GLU A 407 11.19 -6.16 -22.44
C GLU A 407 12.17 -5.50 -21.47
N PHE A 408 11.64 -4.89 -20.40
CA PHE A 408 12.46 -4.24 -19.38
C PHE A 408 13.42 -5.21 -18.70
N PHE A 409 12.91 -6.31 -18.13
CA PHE A 409 13.78 -7.30 -17.49
C PHE A 409 14.64 -8.05 -18.49
N GLY A 410 14.16 -8.25 -19.73
CA GLY A 410 14.96 -8.74 -20.85
C GLY A 410 16.22 -7.90 -21.06
N ASN A 411 16.07 -6.59 -21.11
CA ASN A 411 17.17 -5.65 -21.33
C ASN A 411 18.07 -5.50 -20.09
N VAL A 412 17.48 -5.35 -18.88
CA VAL A 412 18.24 -5.05 -17.67
C VAL A 412 18.98 -6.29 -17.14
N PHE A 413 18.37 -7.46 -17.21
CA PHE A 413 18.93 -8.70 -16.68
C PHE A 413 19.51 -9.64 -17.75
N GLY A 414 19.41 -9.28 -19.03
CA GLY A 414 19.90 -10.11 -20.13
C GLY A 414 19.08 -11.40 -20.28
N LEU A 415 17.75 -11.33 -20.09
CA LEU A 415 16.89 -12.49 -20.29
C LEU A 415 16.64 -12.74 -21.78
N ASP A 416 16.34 -13.99 -22.13
CA ASP A 416 16.06 -14.40 -23.51
C ASP A 416 14.67 -13.91 -23.99
N LYS A 417 14.63 -12.76 -24.65
CA LYS A 417 13.40 -12.15 -25.19
C LYS A 417 12.75 -12.98 -26.30
N SER A 418 13.45 -13.90 -26.92
CA SER A 418 12.84 -14.82 -27.91
C SER A 418 11.84 -15.79 -27.28
N LYS A 419 11.81 -15.87 -25.96
CA LYS A 419 10.89 -16.69 -25.16
C LYS A 419 9.63 -15.96 -24.69
N ILE A 420 9.43 -14.70 -25.08
CA ILE A 420 8.20 -13.96 -24.78
C ILE A 420 7.06 -14.58 -25.60
N ASP A 421 6.34 -15.49 -24.99
CA ASP A 421 5.18 -16.18 -25.58
C ASP A 421 4.31 -16.75 -24.46
N GLU A 422 3.25 -16.04 -24.11
CA GLU A 422 2.32 -16.43 -23.04
C GLU A 422 1.48 -17.66 -23.41
N SER A 423 1.32 -17.95 -24.71
CA SER A 423 0.59 -19.14 -25.18
C SER A 423 1.26 -20.48 -24.79
N LYS A 424 2.54 -20.42 -24.42
CA LYS A 424 3.32 -21.56 -23.93
C LYS A 424 3.20 -21.80 -22.43
N ILE A 425 2.47 -20.94 -21.72
CA ILE A 425 2.31 -21.09 -20.28
C ILE A 425 1.09 -21.97 -20.00
N THR A 426 1.31 -23.01 -19.22
CA THR A 426 0.24 -23.84 -18.67
C THR A 426 -0.34 -23.13 -17.44
N VAL A 427 -1.60 -22.75 -17.51
CA VAL A 427 -2.33 -22.19 -16.37
C VAL A 427 -2.82 -23.37 -15.52
N GLU A 428 -2.32 -23.44 -14.30
CA GLU A 428 -2.70 -24.49 -13.35
C GLU A 428 -4.04 -24.12 -12.66
N PRO A 429 -4.86 -25.12 -12.32
CA PRO A 429 -6.05 -24.88 -11.50
C PRO A 429 -5.64 -24.41 -10.10
N GLU A 430 -6.50 -23.63 -9.47
CA GLU A 430 -6.24 -23.01 -8.16
C GLU A 430 -5.82 -24.04 -7.10
N GLU A 431 -6.46 -25.21 -7.07
CA GLU A 431 -6.20 -26.28 -6.10
C GLU A 431 -4.77 -26.82 -6.16
N ALA A 432 -4.14 -26.79 -7.33
CA ALA A 432 -2.74 -27.21 -7.50
C ALA A 432 -1.73 -26.21 -6.90
N MET A 433 -2.16 -24.99 -6.62
CA MET A 433 -1.30 -23.90 -6.16
C MET A 433 -1.33 -23.70 -4.64
N TYR A 434 -2.21 -24.39 -3.91
CA TYR A 434 -2.22 -24.35 -2.43
C TYR A 434 -1.08 -25.18 -1.85
N SER A 435 -0.48 -24.70 -0.76
CA SER A 435 0.51 -25.43 0.05
C SER A 435 -0.17 -26.31 1.11
N PHE A 436 -1.30 -25.83 1.65
CA PHE A 436 -2.01 -26.47 2.77
C PHE A 436 -3.44 -26.93 2.42
N GLY A 437 -3.76 -26.95 1.12
CA GLY A 437 -5.09 -27.28 0.62
C GLY A 437 -6.06 -26.11 0.71
N THR A 438 -7.13 -26.15 -0.10
CA THR A 438 -8.10 -25.07 -0.24
C THR A 438 -8.91 -24.77 1.04
N ASP A 439 -8.92 -25.71 1.98
CA ASP A 439 -9.60 -25.60 3.28
C ASP A 439 -8.64 -25.48 4.48
N GLY A 440 -7.35 -25.43 4.21
CA GLY A 440 -6.30 -25.28 5.25
C GLY A 440 -6.12 -26.50 6.18
N LYS A 441 -6.67 -27.67 5.85
CA LYS A 441 -6.56 -28.85 6.73
C LYS A 441 -5.13 -29.36 6.93
N ASN A 442 -4.23 -29.01 6.01
CA ASN A 442 -2.85 -29.45 6.06
C ASN A 442 -1.91 -28.46 6.75
N PHE A 443 -2.44 -27.41 7.37
CA PHE A 443 -1.60 -26.54 8.20
C PHE A 443 -0.97 -27.32 9.35
N PRO A 444 0.26 -26.97 9.78
CA PRO A 444 0.86 -27.51 11.00
C PRO A 444 -0.04 -27.28 12.22
N GLU A 445 0.04 -28.19 13.22
CA GLU A 445 -0.81 -28.12 14.43
C GLU A 445 -0.62 -26.83 15.24
N ASP A 446 0.57 -26.24 15.18
CA ASP A 446 0.92 -24.99 15.84
C ASP A 446 0.61 -23.73 14.99
N ALA A 447 0.00 -23.90 13.82
CA ALA A 447 -0.36 -22.76 12.98
C ALA A 447 -1.41 -21.87 13.65
N VAL A 448 -1.21 -20.55 13.56
CA VAL A 448 -2.22 -19.58 14.02
C VAL A 448 -3.49 -19.72 13.22
N ASN A 449 -4.64 -19.50 13.88
CA ASN A 449 -5.97 -19.59 13.26
C ASN A 449 -6.83 -18.35 13.50
N SER A 450 -6.23 -17.31 14.06
CA SER A 450 -6.90 -16.01 14.23
C SER A 450 -5.89 -14.87 14.30
N ILE A 451 -6.30 -13.67 13.89
CA ILE A 451 -5.49 -12.46 14.00
C ILE A 451 -5.18 -12.09 15.46
N GLU A 452 -6.04 -12.47 16.39
CA GLU A 452 -5.89 -12.19 17.81
C GLU A 452 -4.61 -12.81 18.38
N GLN A 453 -4.24 -13.99 17.93
CA GLN A 453 -3.01 -14.68 18.35
C GLN A 453 -1.74 -13.93 17.94
N LEU A 454 -1.82 -13.08 16.90
CA LEU A 454 -0.69 -12.30 16.42
C LEU A 454 -0.61 -10.89 17.03
N LYS A 455 -1.68 -10.40 17.67
CA LYS A 455 -1.72 -9.01 18.18
C LYS A 455 -0.59 -8.67 19.14
N SER A 456 -0.14 -9.64 19.94
CA SER A 456 0.99 -9.45 20.86
C SER A 456 2.31 -9.11 20.17
N PHE A 457 2.48 -9.49 18.89
CA PHE A 457 3.67 -9.16 18.10
C PHE A 457 3.67 -7.70 17.61
N PHE A 458 2.55 -7.00 17.73
CA PHE A 458 2.35 -5.63 17.23
C PHE A 458 2.04 -4.62 18.35
N ALA A 459 1.89 -5.09 19.60
CA ALA A 459 1.41 -4.28 20.74
C ALA A 459 2.49 -3.44 21.45
N GLU A 460 3.73 -3.42 20.95
CA GLU A 460 4.84 -2.65 21.55
C GLU A 460 5.22 -1.43 20.74
#